data_a37a3f97bf5a1650aba4d94337671b9c
#
_entry.id   a37a3f97bf5a1650aba4d94337671b9c
#
_cell.length_a   1.000
_cell.length_b   1.000
_cell.length_c   1.000
_cell.angle_alpha   90.00
_cell.angle_beta   90.00
_cell.angle_gamma   90.00
#
_symmetry.space_group_name_H-M   'P 1'
#
loop_
_entity.id
_entity.type
_entity.pdbx_description
1 polymer ?
#
loop_
_entity_poly.entity_id
_entity_poly.type
_entity_poly.pdbx_seq_one_letter_code
_entity_poly.pdbx_strand_id
1 'polypeptide(L)'
;MPSESTPSPTDTRILVRGLHFNLKPALRAIAEEKAARLLRHEEHIIRVRIDLEHDKTRDPRQAFLAKGHIEIRGPDLIASVESDDPQKSLDELIDKLDGLLRKRASAAKTKRHHPHGVEIPSDLPKID
;
A
#
# COMPACT_ATOMS: atom_id res chain seq x y z
N MET A 1 -22.09 -2.77 -20.22
CA MET A 1 -21.63 -2.98 -19.99
C MET A 1 -21.17 -2.85 -19.52
N PRO A 2 -20.91 -2.71 -19.63
CA PRO A 2 -20.19 -2.62 -19.18
C PRO A 2 -19.46 -2.63 -18.88
N SER A 3 -19.46 -2.43 -18.78
CA SER A 3 -18.70 -2.52 -18.51
C SER A 3 -18.11 -2.67 -18.14
N GLU A 4 -18.16 -2.65 -18.11
CA GLU A 4 -17.57 -2.90 -17.79
C GLU A 4 -16.93 -3.12 -17.45
N SER A 5 -17.01 -3.11 -17.49
CA SER A 5 -16.33 -3.32 -17.23
C SER A 5 -15.56 -3.57 -17.09
N THR A 6 -15.23 -3.49 -17.07
CA THR A 6 -14.33 -3.67 -16.97
C THR A 6 -13.63 -3.97 -16.76
N PRO A 7 -13.79 -3.97 -16.74
CA PRO A 7 -12.82 -4.18 -16.37
C PRO A 7 -11.66 -4.55 -16.30
N SER A 8 -11.63 -4.22 -16.36
CA SER A 8 -10.23 -4.33 -16.47
C SER A 8 -9.75 -5.64 -15.91
N PRO A 9 -8.72 -6.23 -16.49
CA PRO A 9 -8.20 -7.50 -16.05
C PRO A 9 -7.54 -7.32 -14.69
N THR A 10 -8.30 -6.86 -13.78
CA THR A 10 -7.78 -6.58 -12.46
C THR A 10 -7.36 -7.86 -11.79
N ASP A 11 -6.21 -7.84 -11.21
CA ASP A 11 -5.73 -8.96 -10.43
C ASP A 11 -6.70 -9.18 -9.28
N THR A 12 -7.16 -10.43 -9.10
CA THR A 12 -8.10 -10.74 -8.04
C THR A 12 -7.51 -10.52 -6.64
N ARG A 13 -6.20 -10.31 -6.58
CA ARG A 13 -5.53 -10.03 -5.31
C ARG A 13 -5.64 -8.56 -4.92
N ILE A 14 -6.20 -7.72 -5.78
CA ILE A 14 -6.34 -6.29 -5.51
C ILE A 14 -7.79 -5.97 -5.20
N LEU A 15 -8.02 -5.31 -4.07
CA LEU A 15 -9.34 -4.90 -3.66
C LEU A 15 -9.33 -3.43 -3.29
N VAL A 16 -10.10 -2.61 -3.99
CA VAL A 16 -10.20 -1.17 -3.74
C VAL A 16 -11.63 -0.85 -3.38
N ARG A 17 -11.82 -0.15 -2.24
CA ARG A 17 -13.16 0.22 -1.78
C ARG A 17 -13.24 1.69 -1.41
N GLY A 18 -14.43 2.26 -1.58
CA GLY A 18 -14.73 3.59 -1.08
C GLY A 18 -15.61 3.48 0.15
N LEU A 19 -15.24 4.18 1.22
CA LEU A 19 -16.01 4.22 2.45
C LEU A 19 -16.51 5.65 2.67
N HIS A 20 -17.84 5.82 2.73
CA HIS A 20 -18.42 7.15 2.83
C HIS A 20 -17.88 8.06 1.72
N PHE A 21 -17.59 7.46 0.59
CA PHE A 21 -16.89 8.12 -0.50
C PHE A 21 -17.31 7.46 -1.82
N ASN A 22 -17.72 8.26 -2.77
CA ASN A 22 -18.11 7.75 -4.09
C ASN A 22 -16.86 7.52 -4.93
N LEU A 23 -16.40 6.29 -4.96
CA LEU A 23 -15.19 5.93 -5.69
C LEU A 23 -15.47 5.87 -7.18
N LYS A 24 -15.03 6.90 -7.89
CA LYS A 24 -15.25 6.99 -9.33
C LYS A 24 -14.36 6.00 -10.08
N PRO A 25 -14.82 5.52 -11.24
CA PRO A 25 -14.04 4.53 -12.00
C PRO A 25 -12.62 4.95 -12.33
N ALA A 26 -12.42 6.24 -12.62
CA ALA A 26 -11.08 6.73 -12.96
C ALA A 26 -10.13 6.58 -11.78
N LEU A 27 -10.58 6.92 -10.58
CA LEU A 27 -9.74 6.82 -9.40
C LEU A 27 -9.51 5.36 -9.02
N ARG A 28 -10.56 4.53 -9.17
CA ARG A 28 -10.41 3.09 -8.93
C ARG A 28 -9.36 2.49 -9.85
N ALA A 29 -9.38 2.88 -11.13
CA ALA A 29 -8.41 2.37 -12.09
C ALA A 29 -6.99 2.77 -11.72
N ILE A 30 -6.81 4.01 -11.26
CA ILE A 30 -5.50 4.47 -10.81
C ILE A 30 -5.03 3.66 -9.62
N ALA A 31 -5.93 3.42 -8.67
CA ALA A 31 -5.58 2.65 -7.47
C ALA A 31 -5.18 1.22 -7.83
N GLU A 32 -5.94 0.61 -8.73
CA GLU A 32 -5.65 -0.77 -9.16
C GLU A 32 -4.33 -0.85 -9.90
N GLU A 33 -4.05 0.13 -10.75
CA GLU A 33 -2.80 0.16 -11.48
C GLU A 33 -1.60 0.30 -10.54
N LYS A 34 -1.71 1.19 -9.57
CA LYS A 34 -0.62 1.40 -8.61
C LYS A 34 -0.42 0.18 -7.72
N ALA A 35 -1.52 -0.46 -7.31
CA ALA A 35 -1.42 -1.68 -6.51
C ALA A 35 -0.79 -2.81 -7.32
N ALA A 36 -1.09 -2.88 -8.61
CA ALA A 36 -0.50 -3.89 -9.48
C ALA A 36 1.02 -3.75 -9.54
N ARG A 37 1.53 -2.51 -9.46
CA ARG A 37 2.98 -2.31 -9.43
C ARG A 37 3.60 -2.93 -8.18
N LEU A 38 2.91 -2.82 -7.05
CA LEU A 38 3.40 -3.43 -5.81
C LEU A 38 3.49 -4.94 -5.97
N LEU A 39 2.48 -5.55 -6.60
CA LEU A 39 2.47 -6.98 -6.84
C LEU A 39 3.62 -7.43 -7.73
N ARG A 40 4.01 -6.59 -8.70
CA ARG A 40 5.10 -6.94 -9.60
C ARG A 40 6.47 -6.91 -8.91
N HIS A 41 6.59 -6.11 -7.85
CA HIS A 41 7.85 -5.97 -7.14
C HIS A 41 8.02 -6.94 -5.99
N GLU A 42 6.94 -7.59 -5.57
CA GLU A 42 7.00 -8.51 -4.44
C GLU A 42 6.06 -9.69 -4.67
N GLU A 43 6.62 -10.83 -4.95
CA GLU A 43 5.84 -12.02 -5.28
C GLU A 43 5.19 -12.71 -4.08
N HIS A 44 5.57 -12.36 -2.87
CA HIS A 44 5.01 -12.98 -1.67
C HIS A 44 3.71 -12.34 -1.21
N ILE A 45 3.24 -11.33 -1.92
CA ILE A 45 1.99 -10.67 -1.58
C ILE A 45 0.82 -11.58 -1.90
N ILE A 46 -0.05 -11.78 -0.92
CA ILE A 46 -1.26 -12.59 -1.06
C ILE A 46 -2.40 -11.71 -1.54
N ARG A 47 -2.52 -10.52 -0.97
CA ARG A 47 -3.61 -9.61 -1.29
C ARG A 47 -3.25 -8.18 -0.91
N VAL A 48 -3.74 -7.23 -1.71
CA VAL A 48 -3.61 -5.80 -1.41
C VAL A 48 -5.01 -5.22 -1.28
N ARG A 49 -5.32 -4.60 -0.14
CA ARG A 49 -6.60 -3.93 0.06
C ARG A 49 -6.36 -2.45 0.26
N ILE A 50 -7.09 -1.64 -0.45
CA ILE A 50 -7.01 -0.19 -0.36
C ILE A 50 -8.40 0.35 -0.08
N ASP A 51 -8.55 1.08 1.02
CA ASP A 51 -9.80 1.74 1.38
C ASP A 51 -9.60 3.24 1.30
N LEU A 52 -10.45 3.90 0.53
CA LEU A 52 -10.46 5.36 0.43
C LEU A 52 -11.69 5.86 1.14
N GLU A 53 -11.50 6.81 2.03
CA GLU A 53 -12.59 7.30 2.87
C GLU A 53 -12.63 8.83 2.86
N HIS A 54 -13.84 9.37 2.90
CA HIS A 54 -14.04 10.81 3.09
C HIS A 54 -14.74 11.00 4.43
N ASP A 55 -14.01 11.51 5.42
CA ASP A 55 -14.54 11.77 6.75
C ASP A 55 -14.80 13.27 6.90
N LYS A 56 -16.06 13.66 6.73
CA LYS A 56 -16.45 15.07 6.72
C LYS A 56 -16.39 15.70 8.11
N THR A 57 -16.20 14.89 9.16
CA THR A 57 -16.09 15.42 10.52
C THR A 57 -14.68 15.91 10.84
N ARG A 58 -13.72 15.62 9.96
CA ARG A 58 -12.33 15.98 10.17
C ARG A 58 -12.02 17.35 9.55
N ASP A 59 -10.88 17.89 9.94
CA ASP A 59 -10.33 19.09 9.29
C ASP A 59 -10.27 18.83 7.78
N PRO A 60 -10.78 19.76 6.95
CA PRO A 60 -10.76 19.54 5.49
C PRO A 60 -9.39 19.17 4.93
N ARG A 61 -8.32 19.60 5.57
CA ARG A 61 -6.97 19.26 5.11
C ARG A 61 -6.60 17.81 5.39
N GLN A 62 -7.40 17.09 6.16
CA GLN A 62 -7.15 15.71 6.53
C GLN A 62 -8.39 14.84 6.36
N ALA A 63 -9.34 15.32 5.57
CA ALA A 63 -10.65 14.67 5.46
C ALA A 63 -10.64 13.44 4.56
N PHE A 64 -9.65 13.31 3.69
CA PHE A 64 -9.55 12.16 2.80
C PHE A 64 -8.49 11.20 3.30
N LEU A 65 -8.93 10.00 3.66
CA LEU A 65 -8.05 8.99 4.21
C LEU A 65 -7.84 7.88 3.20
N ALA A 66 -6.62 7.37 3.14
CA ALA A 66 -6.32 6.18 2.36
C ALA A 66 -5.65 5.18 3.29
N LYS A 67 -6.23 3.99 3.37
CA LYS A 67 -5.72 2.93 4.22
C LYS A 67 -5.34 1.75 3.35
N GLY A 68 -4.18 1.20 3.58
CA GLY A 68 -3.70 0.06 2.82
C GLY A 68 -3.34 -1.09 3.74
N HIS A 69 -3.68 -2.29 3.31
CA HIS A 69 -3.36 -3.50 4.04
C HIS A 69 -2.82 -4.50 3.03
N ILE A 70 -1.56 -4.87 3.18
CA ILE A 70 -0.94 -5.88 2.35
C ILE A 70 -0.83 -7.16 3.13
N GLU A 71 -1.57 -8.17 2.70
CA GLU A 71 -1.44 -9.52 3.26
C GLU A 71 -0.29 -10.17 2.52
N ILE A 72 0.70 -10.56 3.27
CA ILE A 72 1.94 -11.06 2.71
C ILE A 72 2.45 -12.19 3.58
N ARG A 73 3.28 -13.03 3.01
CA ARG A 73 3.88 -14.10 3.80
C ARG A 73 4.67 -13.47 4.96
N GLY A 74 4.35 -13.85 6.18
CA GLY A 74 4.88 -13.23 7.38
C GLY A 74 3.95 -12.15 7.88
N PRO A 75 4.44 -11.20 8.68
CA PRO A 75 3.57 -10.15 9.22
C PRO A 75 3.03 -9.24 8.13
N ASP A 76 1.74 -8.95 8.19
CA ASP A 76 1.09 -8.05 7.25
C ASP A 76 1.64 -6.64 7.37
N LEU A 77 1.52 -5.88 6.28
CA LEU A 77 1.91 -4.49 6.26
C LEU A 77 0.67 -3.62 6.22
N ILE A 78 0.61 -2.62 7.10
CA ILE A 78 -0.53 -1.73 7.20
C ILE A 78 -0.01 -0.29 7.20
N ALA A 79 -0.68 0.57 6.45
CA ALA A 79 -0.35 1.99 6.41
C ALA A 79 -1.60 2.81 6.20
N SER A 80 -1.55 4.07 6.61
CA SER A 80 -2.64 4.99 6.36
C SER A 80 -2.09 6.39 6.14
N VAL A 81 -2.83 7.18 5.37
CA VAL A 81 -2.44 8.53 5.00
C VAL A 81 -3.68 9.41 5.03
N GLU A 82 -3.52 10.68 5.36
CA GLU A 82 -4.61 11.66 5.37
C GLU A 82 -4.17 12.88 4.57
N SER A 83 -5.08 13.42 3.77
CA SER A 83 -4.79 14.64 3.04
C SER A 83 -6.08 15.35 2.65
N ASP A 84 -5.95 16.40 1.87
CA ASP A 84 -7.10 17.20 1.43
C ASP A 84 -7.64 16.74 0.08
N ASP A 85 -7.13 15.65 -0.46
CA ASP A 85 -7.52 15.16 -1.77
C ASP A 85 -7.39 13.65 -1.85
N PRO A 86 -8.40 12.95 -2.41
CA PRO A 86 -8.36 11.49 -2.43
C PRO A 86 -7.22 10.91 -3.26
N GLN A 87 -6.90 11.52 -4.40
CA GLN A 87 -5.81 11.01 -5.23
C GLN A 87 -4.46 11.24 -4.55
N LYS A 88 -4.31 12.38 -3.91
CA LYS A 88 -3.09 12.66 -3.15
C LYS A 88 -2.89 11.65 -2.04
N SER A 89 -3.96 11.34 -1.30
CA SER A 89 -3.89 10.34 -0.25
C SER A 89 -3.51 8.99 -0.81
N LEU A 90 -4.09 8.62 -1.94
CA LEU A 90 -3.79 7.36 -2.60
C LEU A 90 -2.31 7.29 -3.01
N ASP A 91 -1.81 8.36 -3.64
CA ASP A 91 -0.43 8.39 -4.09
C ASP A 91 0.55 8.25 -2.92
N GLU A 92 0.27 8.98 -1.84
CA GLU A 92 1.12 8.92 -0.65
C GLU A 92 1.04 7.55 0.01
N LEU A 93 -0.14 6.94 0.00
CA LEU A 93 -0.31 5.60 0.55
C LEU A 93 0.54 4.58 -0.20
N ILE A 94 0.49 4.64 -1.53
CA ILE A 94 1.25 3.71 -2.35
C ILE A 94 2.75 3.87 -2.12
N ASP A 95 3.22 5.11 -2.03
CA ASP A 95 4.63 5.37 -1.74
C ASP A 95 5.02 4.79 -0.39
N LYS A 96 4.14 4.93 0.59
CA LYS A 96 4.40 4.43 1.93
C LYS A 96 4.45 2.90 1.94
N LEU A 97 3.51 2.26 1.25
CA LEU A 97 3.49 0.80 1.17
C LEU A 97 4.71 0.27 0.43
N ASP A 98 5.09 0.94 -0.66
CA ASP A 98 6.27 0.57 -1.42
C ASP A 98 7.52 0.66 -0.55
N GLY A 99 7.61 1.71 0.24
CA GLY A 99 8.72 1.86 1.18
C GLY A 99 8.79 0.75 2.20
N LEU A 100 7.63 0.35 2.73
CA LEU A 100 7.57 -0.75 3.69
C LEU A 100 8.00 -2.07 3.07
N LEU A 101 7.59 -2.31 1.81
CA LEU A 101 7.98 -3.53 1.10
C LEU A 101 9.48 -3.56 0.86
N ARG A 102 10.06 -2.44 0.45
CA ARG A 102 11.50 -2.36 0.22
C ARG A 102 12.28 -2.57 1.51
N LYS A 103 11.80 -1.99 2.59
CA LYS A 103 12.43 -2.13 3.89
C LYS A 103 12.40 -3.60 4.34
N ARG A 104 11.28 -4.27 4.12
CA ARG A 104 11.14 -5.68 4.45
C ARG A 104 12.09 -6.55 3.63
N ALA A 105 12.17 -6.29 2.33
CA ALA A 105 13.06 -7.03 1.44
C ALA A 105 14.52 -6.82 1.83
N SER A 106 14.88 -5.60 2.16
CA SER A 106 16.23 -5.26 2.58
C SER A 106 16.61 -5.98 3.88
N ALA A 107 15.69 -6.03 4.83
CA ALA A 107 15.94 -6.72 6.09
C ALA A 107 16.12 -8.21 5.88
N ALA A 108 15.29 -8.81 5.03
CA ALA A 108 15.40 -10.24 4.73
C ALA A 108 16.73 -10.55 4.03
N LYS A 109 17.14 -9.67 3.11
CA LYS A 109 18.38 -9.84 2.40
C LYS A 109 19.58 -9.75 3.35
N THR A 110 19.53 -8.79 4.25
CA THR A 110 20.59 -8.60 5.24
C THR A 110 20.72 -9.84 6.12
N LYS A 111 19.60 -10.39 6.55
CA LYS A 111 19.60 -11.60 7.37
C LYS A 111 20.25 -12.76 6.65
N ARG A 112 19.98 -12.91 5.37
CA ARG A 112 20.56 -14.00 4.60
C ARG A 112 22.07 -13.85 4.42
N HIS A 113 22.54 -12.60 4.29
CA HIS A 113 23.96 -12.34 4.10
C HIS A 113 24.75 -12.38 5.39
N HIS A 114 24.08 -12.24 6.52
CA HIS A 114 24.73 -12.22 7.82
C HIS A 114 24.12 -13.26 8.74
N PRO A 115 24.29 -14.53 8.39
CA PRO A 115 23.67 -15.61 9.16
C PRO A 115 24.07 -15.68 10.61
N HIS A 116 25.19 -15.10 10.96
CA HIS A 116 25.63 -15.10 12.34
C HIS A 116 24.98 -14.00 13.16
N GLY A 117 24.23 -13.19 12.55
CA GLY A 117 23.48 -12.18 13.25
C GLY A 117 24.25 -10.97 13.68
N VAL A 118 25.41 -10.95 13.59
CA VAL A 118 26.27 -9.90 14.05
C VAL A 118 25.76 -8.51 14.00
N GLU A 119 26.04 -8.67 14.23
CA GLU A 119 26.05 -7.88 14.22
C GLU A 119 25.65 -6.90 14.35
N ILE A 120 25.70 -6.53 14.46
CA ILE A 120 25.44 -5.79 14.41
C ILE A 120 25.07 -4.89 14.65
N PRO A 121 25.37 -4.61 14.82
CA PRO A 121 24.99 -3.78 14.91
C PRO A 121 24.61 -2.93 14.81
N SER A 122 24.83 -2.96 15.06
CA SER A 122 24.67 -2.27 14.75
C SER A 122 24.40 -1.52 14.45
N ASP A 123 24.49 -1.52 14.78
CA ASP A 123 24.39 -0.98 14.32
C ASP A 123 23.91 -0.36 14.16
N LEU A 124 23.91 -0.21 14.62
CA LEU A 124 23.61 0.25 14.42
C LEU A 124 23.21 0.95 14.27
N PRO A 125 23.34 1.30 14.51
CA PRO A 125 22.91 1.92 14.32
C PRO A 125 22.73 2.68 13.94
N LYS A 126 22.88 2.95 14.35
CA LYS A 126 22.91 3.34 13.92
C LYS A 126 22.47 3.82 13.31
N ILE A 127 22.37 3.72 13.63
CA ILE A 127 22.11 3.77 13.03
C ILE A 127 21.72 4.04 12.63
N ASP A 128 21.76 4.33 12.93
CA ASP A 128 21.52 4.25 12.46
C ASP A 128 21.24 4.28 12.15
#